data_8f3865e9d6e6f8903d7ec92be713d36a
#
_entry.id   8f3865e9d6e6f8903d7ec92be713d36a
#
_cell.length_a   1.000
_cell.length_b   1.000
_cell.length_c   1.000
_cell.angle_alpha   90.00
_cell.angle_beta   90.00
_cell.angle_gamma   90.00
#
_symmetry.space_group_name_H-M   'P 1'
#
loop_
_entity.id
_entity.type
_entity.pdbx_description
1 polymer ?
#
loop_
_entity_poly.entity_id
_entity_poly.type
_entity_poly.pdbx_seq_one_letter_code
_entity_poly.pdbx_strand_id
1 'polypeptide(L)'
;QRFRQQLIRSRSEIEMCKAFNYAIMDSLNKGIYVVKEASMSKLMSTKIADEVIYNCLQLLGGYGYMEDYPMARLLRDSRLGPIGGGTSEILREIIAKMVIDNKSYKPVTE
;
A
#
# COMPACT_ATOMS: atom_id res chain seq x y z
N GLN A 1 -18.27 -17.95 9.38
CA GLN A 1 -17.03 -18.49 8.79
C GLN A 1 -16.48 -17.59 7.69
N ARG A 2 -17.32 -17.12 6.76
CA ARG A 2 -16.89 -16.26 5.66
C ARG A 2 -16.26 -14.96 6.16
N PHE A 3 -16.88 -14.30 7.13
CA PHE A 3 -16.35 -13.08 7.74
C PHE A 3 -15.02 -13.33 8.44
N ARG A 4 -14.94 -14.43 9.17
CA ARG A 4 -13.73 -14.80 9.89
C ARG A 4 -12.56 -15.03 8.93
N GLN A 5 -12.79 -15.74 7.82
CA GLN A 5 -11.77 -15.98 6.80
C GLN A 5 -11.31 -14.68 6.14
N GLN A 6 -12.25 -13.78 5.83
CA GLN A 6 -11.94 -12.48 5.24
C GLN A 6 -11.09 -11.61 6.17
N LEU A 7 -11.41 -11.58 7.46
CA LEU A 7 -10.63 -10.85 8.46
C LEU A 7 -9.20 -11.40 8.59
N ILE A 8 -9.05 -12.72 8.60
CA ILE A 8 -7.72 -13.34 8.67
C ILE A 8 -6.90 -13.08 7.42
N ARG A 9 -7.51 -13.13 6.24
CA ARG A 9 -6.84 -12.77 4.99
C ARG A 9 -6.34 -11.32 5.03
N SER A 10 -7.20 -10.39 5.40
CA SER A 10 -6.84 -8.97 5.52
C SER A 10 -5.73 -8.75 6.53
N ARG A 11 -5.79 -9.42 7.68
CA ARG A 11 -4.74 -9.34 8.70
C ARG A 11 -3.40 -9.85 8.19
N SER A 12 -3.41 -10.96 7.46
CA SER A 12 -2.20 -11.55 6.88
C SER A 12 -1.57 -10.60 5.84
N GLU A 13 -2.37 -9.98 4.99
CA GLU A 13 -1.90 -8.99 4.01
C GLU A 13 -1.28 -7.77 4.69
N ILE A 14 -1.89 -7.27 5.76
CA ILE A 14 -1.35 -6.16 6.56
C ILE A 14 0.00 -6.54 7.18
N GLU A 15 0.12 -7.71 7.76
CA GLU A 15 1.38 -8.16 8.37
C GLU A 15 2.49 -8.31 7.33
N MET A 16 2.19 -8.79 6.14
CA MET A 16 3.14 -8.85 5.03
C MET A 16 3.63 -7.46 4.63
N CYS A 17 2.73 -6.49 4.50
CA CYS A 17 3.09 -5.10 4.18
C CYS A 17 3.97 -4.49 5.26
N LYS A 18 3.65 -4.71 6.52
CA LYS A 18 4.45 -4.22 7.66
C LYS A 18 5.86 -4.80 7.65
N ALA A 19 5.99 -6.11 7.46
CA ALA A 19 7.28 -6.79 7.41
C ALA A 19 8.14 -6.24 6.26
N PHE A 20 7.56 -6.05 5.08
CA PHE A 20 8.26 -5.49 3.93
C PHE A 20 8.70 -4.05 4.17
N ASN A 21 7.82 -3.22 4.74
CA ASN A 21 8.15 -1.84 5.08
C ASN A 21 9.29 -1.73 6.09
N TYR A 22 9.29 -2.55 7.13
CA TYR A 22 10.38 -2.57 8.12
C TYR A 22 11.70 -3.01 7.48
N ALA A 23 11.68 -4.00 6.59
CA ALA A 23 12.87 -4.42 5.86
C ALA A 23 13.45 -3.29 4.98
N ILE A 24 12.58 -2.52 4.32
CA ILE A 24 12.98 -1.35 3.52
C ILE A 24 13.61 -0.27 4.41
N MET A 25 12.98 0.03 5.53
CA MET A 25 13.51 1.02 6.48
C MET A 25 14.88 0.62 7.02
N ASP A 26 15.05 -0.64 7.36
CA ASP A 26 16.35 -1.17 7.83
C ASP A 26 17.42 -1.02 6.74
N SER A 27 17.10 -1.39 5.51
CA SER A 27 18.00 -1.24 4.36
C SER A 27 18.34 0.23 4.10
N LEU A 28 17.36 1.12 4.17
CA LEU A 28 17.57 2.56 3.99
C LEU A 28 18.50 3.12 5.07
N ASN A 29 18.32 2.71 6.32
CA ASN A 29 19.17 3.13 7.42
C ASN A 29 20.64 2.66 7.26
N LYS A 30 20.85 1.58 6.54
CA LYS A 30 22.18 1.07 6.17
C LYS A 30 22.76 1.72 4.92
N GLY A 31 22.09 2.71 4.33
CA GLY A 31 22.53 3.40 3.13
C GLY A 31 22.33 2.61 1.82
N ILE A 32 21.51 1.57 1.84
CA ILE A 32 21.21 0.77 0.65
C ILE A 32 20.17 1.49 -0.22
N TYR A 33 20.36 1.43 -1.55
CA TYR A 33 19.44 2.02 -2.51
C TYR A 33 18.16 1.18 -2.62
N VAL A 34 17.01 1.76 -2.24
CA VAL A 34 15.74 1.03 -2.06
C VAL A 34 14.59 1.58 -2.89
N VAL A 35 14.85 2.34 -3.96
CA VAL A 35 13.77 2.97 -4.77
C VAL A 35 12.82 1.93 -5.35
N LYS A 36 13.34 0.81 -5.86
CA LYS A 36 12.53 -0.29 -6.38
C LYS A 36 11.60 -0.86 -5.29
N GLU A 37 12.17 -1.22 -4.15
CA GLU A 37 11.45 -1.82 -3.03
C GLU A 37 10.43 -0.84 -2.43
N ALA A 38 10.81 0.42 -2.27
CA ALA A 38 9.90 1.47 -1.78
C ALA A 38 8.72 1.69 -2.74
N SER A 39 8.97 1.68 -4.05
CA SER A 39 7.93 1.78 -5.07
C SER A 39 6.99 0.58 -5.03
N MET A 40 7.52 -0.63 -4.89
CA MET A 40 6.71 -1.86 -4.74
C MET A 40 5.87 -1.81 -3.47
N SER A 41 6.46 -1.37 -2.36
CA SER A 41 5.76 -1.26 -1.08
C SER A 41 4.59 -0.28 -1.17
N LYS A 42 4.82 0.90 -1.72
CA LYS A 42 3.73 1.89 -1.88
C LYS A 42 2.63 1.35 -2.79
N LEU A 43 3.00 0.75 -3.92
CA LEU A 43 2.05 0.18 -4.88
C LEU A 43 1.14 -0.88 -4.23
N MET A 44 1.73 -1.81 -3.50
CA MET A 44 0.99 -2.92 -2.89
C MET A 44 0.27 -2.52 -1.61
N SER A 45 0.89 -1.72 -0.75
CA SER A 45 0.29 -1.30 0.52
C SER A 45 -0.96 -0.45 0.30
N THR A 46 -0.94 0.47 -0.66
CA THR A 46 -2.10 1.31 -0.96
C THR A 46 -3.25 0.51 -1.57
N LYS A 47 -2.94 -0.45 -2.44
CA LYS A 47 -3.93 -1.39 -2.99
C LYS A 47 -4.58 -2.23 -1.89
N ILE A 48 -3.78 -2.80 -1.01
CA ILE A 48 -4.26 -3.64 0.10
C ILE A 48 -5.08 -2.79 1.07
N ALA A 49 -4.66 -1.57 1.39
CA ALA A 49 -5.41 -0.66 2.25
C ALA A 49 -6.80 -0.38 1.68
N ASP A 50 -6.92 -0.07 0.39
CA ASP A 50 -8.21 0.14 -0.27
C ASP A 50 -9.11 -1.10 -0.17
N GLU A 51 -8.58 -2.28 -0.48
CA GLU A 51 -9.33 -3.54 -0.43
C GLU A 51 -9.79 -3.87 0.99
N VAL A 52 -8.91 -3.74 1.98
CA VAL A 52 -9.22 -4.04 3.38
C VAL A 52 -10.28 -3.09 3.90
N ILE A 53 -10.14 -1.79 3.67
CA ILE A 53 -11.11 -0.79 4.14
C ILE A 53 -12.44 -0.98 3.46
N TYR A 54 -12.46 -1.22 2.15
CA TYR A 54 -13.68 -1.51 1.40
C TYR A 54 -14.42 -2.71 1.99
N ASN A 55 -13.72 -3.81 2.24
CA ASN A 55 -14.28 -5.02 2.79
C ASN A 55 -14.78 -4.83 4.23
N CYS A 56 -14.03 -4.10 5.06
CA CYS A 56 -14.44 -3.78 6.44
C CYS A 56 -15.70 -2.92 6.47
N LEU A 57 -15.82 -1.95 5.57
CA LEU A 57 -17.04 -1.14 5.45
C LEU A 57 -18.24 -2.03 5.12
N GLN A 58 -18.07 -2.96 4.19
CA GLN A 58 -19.12 -3.91 3.82
C GLN A 58 -19.56 -4.77 5.03
N LEU A 59 -18.62 -5.22 5.85
CA LEU A 59 -18.91 -6.01 7.05
C LEU A 59 -19.71 -5.22 8.09
N LEU A 60 -19.49 -3.91 8.19
CA LEU A 60 -20.24 -3.03 9.09
C LEU A 60 -21.62 -2.68 8.56
N GLY A 61 -21.90 -2.92 7.29
CA GLY A 61 -23.17 -2.65 6.66
C GLY A 61 -23.52 -1.16 6.72
N GLY A 62 -24.76 -0.85 7.10
CA GLY A 62 -25.22 0.53 7.20
C GLY A 62 -24.42 1.40 8.16
N TYR A 63 -23.90 0.84 9.23
CA TYR A 63 -23.02 1.56 10.16
C TYR A 63 -21.71 2.00 9.49
N GLY A 64 -21.17 1.21 8.58
CA GLY A 64 -19.97 1.58 7.81
C GLY A 64 -20.21 2.75 6.86
N TYR A 65 -21.42 2.89 6.34
CA TYR A 65 -21.82 3.98 5.45
C TYR A 65 -22.04 5.31 6.17
N MET A 66 -22.48 5.27 7.45
CA MET A 66 -22.83 6.45 8.22
C MET A 66 -21.61 7.26 8.63
N GLU A 67 -21.72 8.59 8.58
CA GLU A 67 -20.65 9.52 9.00
C GLU A 67 -20.37 9.50 10.51
N ASP A 68 -21.27 8.96 11.33
CA ASP A 68 -21.10 8.81 12.77
C ASP A 68 -19.96 7.86 13.14
N TYR A 69 -19.55 7.01 12.20
CA TYR A 69 -18.47 6.03 12.35
C TYR A 69 -17.30 6.39 11.44
N PRO A 70 -16.05 6.06 11.80
CA PRO A 70 -14.89 6.53 11.06
C PRO A 70 -14.67 5.82 9.71
N MET A 71 -15.37 4.71 9.43
CA MET A 71 -15.10 3.86 8.27
C MET A 71 -15.34 4.55 6.93
N ALA A 72 -16.42 5.34 6.82
CA ALA A 72 -16.74 6.08 5.59
C ALA A 72 -15.63 7.09 5.25
N ARG A 73 -15.12 7.80 6.26
CA ARG A 73 -14.00 8.72 6.12
C ARG A 73 -12.72 7.99 5.74
N LEU A 74 -12.42 6.85 6.38
CA LEU A 74 -11.26 6.03 6.06
C LEU A 74 -11.30 5.55 4.61
N LEU A 75 -12.48 5.18 4.10
CA LEU A 75 -12.65 4.78 2.70
C LEU A 75 -12.30 5.93 1.74
N ARG A 76 -12.78 7.15 2.02
CA ARG A 76 -12.47 8.32 1.20
C ARG A 76 -10.99 8.67 1.28
N ASP A 77 -10.42 8.71 2.48
CA ASP A 77 -9.04 9.14 2.70
C ASP A 77 -8.03 8.14 2.11
N SER A 78 -8.29 6.84 2.25
CA SER A 78 -7.41 5.80 1.73
C SER A 78 -7.36 5.79 0.19
N ARG A 79 -8.41 6.25 -0.47
CA ARG A 79 -8.46 6.29 -1.94
C ARG A 79 -7.40 7.20 -2.54
N LEU A 80 -6.91 8.18 -1.79
CA LEU A 80 -5.80 9.03 -2.21
C LEU A 80 -4.49 8.24 -2.33
N GLY A 81 -4.32 7.15 -1.59
CA GLY A 81 -3.07 6.38 -1.57
C GLY A 81 -2.56 5.98 -2.95
N PRO A 82 -3.39 5.35 -3.83
CA PRO A 82 -2.97 5.00 -5.18
C PRO A 82 -2.82 6.17 -6.14
N ILE A 83 -3.14 7.39 -5.72
CA ILE A 83 -3.16 8.60 -6.56
C ILE A 83 -2.04 9.55 -6.17
N GLY A 84 -1.89 9.87 -4.87
CA GLY A 84 -0.94 10.86 -4.37
C GLY A 84 0.48 10.32 -4.27
N GLY A 85 1.48 11.20 -4.44
CA GLY A 85 2.88 10.82 -4.29
C GLY A 85 3.39 9.82 -5.34
N GLY A 86 2.83 9.84 -6.53
CA GLY A 86 3.04 8.88 -7.60
C GLY A 86 1.87 7.91 -7.73
N THR A 87 1.20 7.96 -8.87
CA THR A 87 0.08 7.05 -9.15
C THR A 87 0.55 5.61 -9.24
N SER A 88 -0.38 4.66 -9.09
CA SER A 88 -0.07 3.24 -9.28
C SER A 88 0.54 2.96 -10.66
N GLU A 89 0.07 3.65 -11.71
CA GLU A 89 0.60 3.54 -13.07
C GLU A 89 2.04 4.01 -13.15
N ILE A 90 2.36 5.16 -12.55
CA ILE A 90 3.74 5.70 -12.50
C ILE A 90 4.66 4.77 -11.71
N LEU A 91 4.20 4.24 -10.60
CA LEU A 91 5.00 3.30 -9.80
C LEU A 91 5.30 2.01 -10.56
N ARG A 92 4.33 1.46 -11.30
CA ARG A 92 4.56 0.30 -12.15
C ARG A 92 5.60 0.59 -13.21
N GLU A 93 5.57 1.77 -13.81
CA GLU A 93 6.55 2.18 -14.83
C GLU A 93 7.95 2.30 -14.23
N ILE A 94 8.09 2.89 -13.04
CA ILE A 94 9.38 2.96 -12.33
C ILE A 94 9.93 1.57 -12.05
N ILE A 95 9.10 0.68 -11.52
CA ILE A 95 9.48 -0.70 -11.21
C ILE A 95 9.89 -1.45 -12.49
N ALA A 96 9.11 -1.32 -13.56
CA ALA A 96 9.41 -1.95 -14.84
C ALA A 96 10.75 -1.50 -15.40
N LYS A 97 11.04 -0.22 -15.37
CA LYS A 97 12.34 0.31 -15.82
C LYS A 97 13.50 -0.24 -15.01
N MET A 98 13.34 -0.41 -13.71
CA MET A 98 14.39 -0.94 -12.85
C MET A 98 14.58 -2.45 -13.00
N VAL A 99 13.48 -3.21 -13.12
CA VAL A 99 13.50 -4.68 -13.15
C VAL A 99 13.74 -5.21 -14.56
N ILE A 100 13.13 -4.61 -15.57
CA ILE A 100 13.18 -5.08 -16.96
C ILE A 100 14.32 -4.40 -17.72
N ASP A 101 14.39 -3.08 -17.63
CA ASP A 101 15.35 -2.28 -18.42
C ASP A 101 16.67 -2.05 -17.70
N ASN A 102 16.84 -2.54 -16.48
CA ASN A 102 18.02 -2.36 -15.63
C ASN A 102 18.44 -0.90 -15.43
N LYS A 103 17.48 0.03 -15.43
CA LYS A 103 17.71 1.45 -15.18
C LYS A 103 17.64 1.75 -13.68
N SER A 104 18.42 2.73 -13.25
CA SER A 104 18.46 3.17 -11.85
C SER A 104 17.95 4.60 -11.74
N TYR A 105 17.10 4.84 -10.74
CA TYR A 105 16.61 6.17 -10.38
C TYR A 105 17.41 6.72 -9.20
N LYS A 106 18.69 6.97 -9.41
CA LYS A 106 19.50 7.64 -8.40
C LYS A 106 19.21 9.14 -8.43
N PRO A 107 19.12 9.80 -7.27
CA PRO A 107 19.07 11.26 -7.25
C PRO A 107 20.30 11.81 -7.95
N VAL A 108 20.09 12.83 -8.78
CA VAL A 108 21.19 13.59 -9.35
C VAL A 108 21.83 14.32 -8.19
N THR A 109 22.95 13.83 -7.73
CA THR A 109 23.81 14.59 -6.81
C THR A 109 24.51 15.66 -7.65
N GLU A 110 24.12 16.92 -7.43
CA GLU A 110 24.89 18.07 -7.92
C GLU A 110 26.31 18.06 -7.36
#